data_759e0759b87790728e6d74941c43a0c6
#
_entry.id   759e0759b87790728e6d74941c43a0c6
#
_cell.length_a   1.000
_cell.length_b   1.000
_cell.length_c   1.000
_cell.angle_alpha   90.00
_cell.angle_beta   90.00
_cell.angle_gamma   90.00
#
_symmetry.space_group_name_H-M   'P 1'
#
loop_
_entity.id
_entity.type
_entity.pdbx_description
1 polymer ?
#
loop_
_entity_poly.entity_id
_entity_poly.type
_entity_poly.pdbx_seq_one_letter_code
_entity_poly.pdbx_strand_id
1 'polypeptide(L)'
;FFNQQVKNIQSNSHSVPYQYLPADEQANWIMGLEYSIPQGRYLQLYQDDSIRPTRLIKRNQPIQMQWLGRASAESVSLSPRQLEFNIRFKQDSDKKAQQLAHELFEQNQQQPEKYIQAVLSWYRKNGFVYTLTPGTLGGDRIDQFLFSSRKGFCEHYASSFVMLMRYVGIPARVVTGYQ
;
A
#
# COMPACT_ATOMS: atom_id res chain seq x y z
N PHE A 1 -14.50 -2.68 4.02
CA PHE A 1 -15.05 -2.38 2.69
C PHE A 1 -14.39 -1.11 2.19
N PHE A 2 -13.54 -1.24 1.15
CA PHE A 2 -12.80 -0.15 0.54
C PHE A 2 -13.75 0.89 -0.07
N ASN A 3 -13.29 2.14 -0.05
CA ASN A 3 -14.03 3.25 -0.61
C ASN A 3 -14.24 3.02 -2.12
N GLN A 4 -15.47 2.71 -2.52
CA GLN A 4 -15.83 2.40 -3.90
C GLN A 4 -16.05 3.64 -4.78
N GLN A 5 -15.49 4.79 -4.41
CA GLN A 5 -15.61 5.98 -5.26
C GLN A 5 -14.69 5.84 -6.47
N VAL A 6 -15.26 6.01 -7.63
CA VAL A 6 -14.55 6.06 -8.90
C VAL A 6 -13.71 7.33 -8.95
N LYS A 7 -12.46 7.19 -9.37
CA LYS A 7 -11.52 8.30 -9.56
C LYS A 7 -11.63 8.76 -11.02
N ASN A 8 -11.99 10.00 -11.25
CA ASN A 8 -11.99 10.60 -12.58
C ASN A 8 -10.67 11.34 -12.79
N ILE A 9 -9.83 10.81 -13.64
CA ILE A 9 -8.59 11.46 -14.07
C ILE A 9 -8.67 11.67 -15.57
N GLN A 10 -8.37 12.86 -16.04
CA GLN A 10 -8.26 13.15 -17.47
C GLN A 10 -6.84 12.87 -17.97
N SER A 11 -6.73 12.36 -19.21
CA SER A 11 -5.44 12.21 -19.85
C SER A 11 -4.81 13.58 -20.14
N ASN A 12 -3.50 13.68 -19.96
CA ASN A 12 -2.73 14.87 -20.31
C ASN A 12 -2.02 14.68 -21.66
N SER A 13 -1.42 15.74 -22.20
CA SER A 13 -0.71 15.75 -23.48
C SER A 13 0.54 14.85 -23.53
N HIS A 14 1.00 14.34 -22.40
CA HIS A 14 2.20 13.48 -22.26
C HIS A 14 1.85 12.03 -21.98
N SER A 15 0.58 11.67 -22.08
CA SER A 15 0.14 10.29 -21.80
C SER A 15 0.52 9.35 -22.93
N VAL A 16 0.98 8.15 -22.56
CA VAL A 16 1.39 7.10 -23.51
C VAL A 16 0.35 5.99 -23.53
N PRO A 17 -0.27 5.71 -24.68
CA PRO A 17 -1.20 4.57 -24.81
C PRO A 17 -0.43 3.26 -24.78
N TYR A 18 -1.00 2.25 -24.12
CA TYR A 18 -0.50 0.87 -24.12
C TYR A 18 -1.65 -0.13 -24.03
N GLN A 19 -1.34 -1.39 -24.28
CA GLN A 19 -2.31 -2.48 -24.17
C GLN A 19 -1.92 -3.42 -23.04
N TYR A 20 -2.90 -3.78 -22.22
CA TYR A 20 -2.79 -4.84 -21.23
C TYR A 20 -3.49 -6.10 -21.77
N LEU A 21 -2.81 -7.24 -21.70
CA LEU A 21 -3.37 -8.55 -22.08
C LEU A 21 -3.66 -9.34 -20.82
N PRO A 22 -4.93 -9.55 -20.45
CA PRO A 22 -5.28 -10.35 -19.28
C PRO A 22 -4.87 -11.80 -19.47
N ALA A 23 -4.18 -12.36 -18.49
CA ALA A 23 -3.85 -13.78 -18.44
C ALA A 23 -5.00 -14.63 -17.87
N ASP A 24 -5.90 -14.03 -17.09
CA ASP A 24 -7.01 -14.67 -16.42
C ASP A 24 -8.34 -13.99 -16.74
N GLU A 25 -9.38 -14.80 -17.01
CA GLU A 25 -10.73 -14.32 -17.31
C GLU A 25 -11.53 -13.90 -16.07
N GLN A 26 -11.10 -14.34 -14.88
CA GLN A 26 -11.81 -14.10 -13.62
C GLN A 26 -11.17 -13.01 -12.76
N ALA A 27 -10.25 -12.23 -13.32
CA ALA A 27 -9.59 -11.18 -12.56
C ALA A 27 -10.60 -10.11 -12.09
N ASN A 28 -10.69 -9.92 -10.79
CA ASN A 28 -11.50 -8.89 -10.17
C ASN A 28 -10.85 -7.49 -10.26
N TRP A 29 -9.62 -7.43 -10.72
CA TRP A 29 -8.84 -6.21 -10.96
C TRP A 29 -7.90 -6.38 -12.15
N ILE A 30 -7.57 -5.26 -12.76
CA ILE A 30 -6.61 -5.16 -13.85
C ILE A 30 -5.33 -4.57 -13.31
N MET A 31 -4.21 -5.19 -13.62
CA MET A 31 -2.91 -4.59 -13.37
C MET A 31 -2.59 -3.56 -14.44
N GLY A 32 -2.27 -2.36 -14.02
CA GLY A 32 -1.78 -1.30 -14.90
C GLY A 32 -0.39 -0.86 -14.45
N LEU A 33 0.31 -0.16 -15.33
CA LEU A 33 1.49 0.60 -14.91
C LEU A 33 1.06 1.66 -13.88
N GLU A 34 1.95 2.03 -12.98
CA GLU A 34 1.70 3.09 -12.01
C GLU A 34 1.23 4.38 -12.73
N TYR A 35 0.21 5.04 -12.18
CA TYR A 35 -0.43 6.20 -12.79
C TYR A 35 -1.09 5.94 -14.16
N SER A 36 -1.67 4.76 -14.34
CA SER A 36 -2.44 4.44 -15.54
C SER A 36 -3.93 4.67 -15.36
N ILE A 37 -4.57 5.07 -16.45
CA ILE A 37 -6.03 5.15 -16.54
C ILE A 37 -6.54 4.15 -17.58
N PRO A 38 -7.64 3.45 -17.30
CA PRO A 38 -8.25 2.55 -18.28
C PRO A 38 -9.00 3.33 -19.35
N GLN A 39 -8.94 2.82 -20.59
CA GLN A 39 -9.75 3.30 -21.70
C GLN A 39 -10.87 2.30 -21.94
N GLY A 40 -12.10 2.67 -21.62
CA GLY A 40 -13.26 1.82 -21.84
C GLY A 40 -14.30 1.91 -20.72
N ARG A 41 -15.59 1.91 -21.11
CA ARG A 41 -16.73 2.10 -20.20
C ARG A 41 -16.92 0.96 -19.19
N TYR A 42 -16.28 -0.19 -19.43
CA TYR A 42 -16.39 -1.37 -18.57
C TYR A 42 -15.26 -1.49 -17.53
N LEU A 43 -14.39 -0.50 -17.47
CA LEU A 43 -13.29 -0.43 -16.50
C LEU A 43 -13.45 0.81 -15.65
N GLN A 44 -13.25 0.67 -14.36
CA GLN A 44 -13.33 1.76 -13.39
C GLN A 44 -12.02 1.86 -12.59
N LEU A 45 -11.49 3.07 -12.53
CA LEU A 45 -10.38 3.40 -11.63
C LEU A 45 -10.94 3.87 -10.28
N TYR A 46 -10.48 3.26 -9.22
CA TYR A 46 -10.93 3.57 -7.87
C TYR A 46 -9.94 4.47 -7.12
N GLN A 47 -10.37 5.02 -5.99
CA GLN A 47 -9.56 5.90 -5.14
C GLN A 47 -8.32 5.22 -4.53
N ASP A 48 -8.30 3.90 -4.49
CA ASP A 48 -7.14 3.09 -4.10
C ASP A 48 -6.19 2.77 -5.27
N ASP A 49 -6.39 3.43 -6.42
CA ASP A 49 -5.70 3.23 -7.69
C ASP A 49 -5.88 1.83 -8.30
N SER A 50 -6.78 1.01 -7.76
CA SER A 50 -7.16 -0.25 -8.39
C SER A 50 -8.06 -0.01 -9.60
N ILE A 51 -7.81 -0.78 -10.66
CA ILE A 51 -8.65 -0.81 -11.87
C ILE A 51 -9.48 -2.07 -11.82
N ARG A 52 -10.80 -1.93 -11.86
CA ARG A 52 -11.73 -3.05 -11.75
C ARG A 52 -12.67 -3.11 -12.94
N PRO A 53 -12.91 -4.31 -13.49
CA PRO A 53 -13.89 -4.48 -14.55
C PRO A 53 -15.31 -4.51 -13.98
N THR A 54 -16.26 -3.96 -14.74
CA THR A 54 -17.71 -4.04 -14.45
C THR A 54 -18.38 -5.22 -15.15
N ARG A 55 -17.64 -5.98 -15.95
CA ARG A 55 -18.08 -7.22 -16.63
C ARG A 55 -16.91 -8.19 -16.70
N LEU A 56 -17.19 -9.45 -17.00
CA LEU A 56 -16.17 -10.47 -17.24
C LEU A 56 -15.23 -10.04 -18.37
N ILE A 57 -13.93 -10.23 -18.11
CA ILE A 57 -12.87 -9.97 -19.08
C ILE A 57 -12.54 -11.29 -19.76
N LYS A 58 -12.32 -11.24 -21.05
CA LYS A 58 -11.86 -12.40 -21.81
C LYS A 58 -10.34 -12.48 -21.79
N ARG A 59 -9.83 -13.68 -21.57
CA ARG A 59 -8.40 -13.97 -21.66
C ARG A 59 -7.85 -13.50 -23.03
N ASN A 60 -6.67 -12.91 -22.98
CA ASN A 60 -5.97 -12.40 -24.18
C ASN A 60 -6.74 -11.34 -24.99
N GLN A 61 -7.84 -10.79 -24.47
CA GLN A 61 -8.49 -9.65 -25.12
C GLN A 61 -7.76 -8.37 -24.71
N PRO A 62 -7.18 -7.62 -25.69
CA PRO A 62 -6.45 -6.40 -25.38
C PRO A 62 -7.32 -5.36 -24.68
N ILE A 63 -6.85 -4.84 -23.57
CA ILE A 63 -7.45 -3.73 -22.86
C ILE A 63 -6.62 -2.49 -23.10
N GLN A 64 -7.27 -1.44 -23.62
CA GLN A 64 -6.59 -0.17 -23.86
C GLN A 64 -6.40 0.58 -22.56
N MET A 65 -5.18 0.99 -22.32
CA MET A 65 -4.74 1.72 -21.15
C MET A 65 -3.96 2.95 -21.57
N GLN A 66 -3.89 3.92 -20.69
CA GLN A 66 -3.13 5.13 -20.93
C GLN A 66 -2.27 5.44 -19.69
N TRP A 67 -0.97 5.44 -19.89
CA TRP A 67 -0.03 5.80 -18.85
C TRP A 67 0.18 7.31 -18.82
N LEU A 68 0.00 7.93 -17.65
CA LEU A 68 0.11 9.39 -17.48
C LEU A 68 1.54 9.87 -17.24
N GLY A 69 2.51 8.98 -17.27
CA GLY A 69 3.89 9.28 -16.91
C GLY A 69 4.07 9.38 -15.38
N ARG A 70 5.20 9.87 -14.96
CA ARG A 70 5.41 10.29 -13.57
C ARG A 70 4.68 11.62 -13.37
N ALA A 71 3.36 11.56 -13.34
CA ALA A 71 2.61 12.68 -12.82
C ALA A 71 3.15 12.95 -11.42
N SER A 72 3.60 14.17 -11.16
CA SER A 72 3.82 14.60 -9.80
C SER A 72 2.53 14.25 -9.07
N ALA A 73 2.60 13.38 -8.08
CA ALA A 73 1.50 13.19 -7.17
C ALA A 73 1.32 14.55 -6.51
N GLU A 74 0.48 15.38 -7.09
CA GLU A 74 -0.04 16.54 -6.38
C GLU A 74 -0.51 15.99 -5.06
N SER A 75 -0.10 16.60 -3.98
CA SER A 75 -0.44 16.20 -2.63
C SER A 75 -1.97 16.24 -2.51
N VAL A 76 -2.59 15.14 -2.90
CA VAL A 76 -4.02 14.97 -2.75
C VAL A 76 -4.25 14.84 -1.26
N SER A 77 -4.77 15.90 -0.66
CA SER A 77 -5.19 15.86 0.74
C SER A 77 -6.15 14.69 0.91
N LEU A 78 -5.86 13.81 1.86
CA LEU A 78 -6.73 12.70 2.17
C LEU A 78 -8.07 13.24 2.66
N SER A 79 -9.17 12.71 2.13
CA SER A 79 -10.49 12.97 2.70
C SER A 79 -10.55 12.47 4.16
N PRO A 80 -11.41 13.05 5.02
CA PRO A 80 -11.54 12.59 6.41
C PRO A 80 -11.74 11.08 6.54
N ARG A 81 -12.52 10.49 5.64
CA ARG A 81 -12.77 9.05 5.60
C ARG A 81 -11.53 8.24 5.22
N GLN A 82 -10.74 8.73 4.26
CA GLN A 82 -9.47 8.09 3.89
C GLN A 82 -8.45 8.19 5.02
N LEU A 83 -8.39 9.34 5.68
CA LEU A 83 -7.54 9.53 6.86
C LEU A 83 -7.90 8.52 7.95
N GLU A 84 -9.17 8.50 8.38
CA GLU A 84 -9.67 7.56 9.38
C GLU A 84 -9.32 6.11 9.03
N PHE A 85 -9.55 5.70 7.78
CA PHE A 85 -9.26 4.35 7.35
C PHE A 85 -7.77 4.01 7.39
N ASN A 86 -6.90 4.96 6.99
CA ASN A 86 -5.47 4.72 6.89
C ASN A 86 -4.71 4.83 8.23
N ILE A 87 -5.38 5.26 9.32
CA ILE A 87 -4.82 5.24 10.68
C ILE A 87 -5.42 4.11 11.55
N ARG A 88 -6.39 3.35 11.04
CA ARG A 88 -7.04 2.28 11.82
C ARG A 88 -6.09 1.13 12.14
N PHE A 89 -6.17 0.66 13.39
CA PHE A 89 -5.51 -0.54 13.88
C PHE A 89 -6.32 -1.17 15.01
N LYS A 90 -6.01 -2.41 15.36
CA LYS A 90 -6.62 -3.10 16.48
C LYS A 90 -5.88 -2.73 17.75
N GLN A 91 -6.56 -2.03 18.67
CA GLN A 91 -5.91 -1.48 19.86
C GLN A 91 -5.38 -2.54 20.83
N ASP A 92 -6.01 -3.73 20.89
CA ASP A 92 -5.65 -4.78 21.84
C ASP A 92 -4.59 -5.76 21.33
N SER A 93 -3.97 -5.51 20.17
CA SER A 93 -2.90 -6.33 19.58
C SER A 93 -1.58 -5.57 19.53
N ASP A 94 -0.47 -6.32 19.42
CA ASP A 94 0.87 -5.80 19.14
C ASP A 94 1.31 -4.67 20.07
N LYS A 95 1.13 -4.84 21.38
CA LYS A 95 1.38 -3.81 22.40
C LYS A 95 2.82 -3.31 22.45
N LYS A 96 3.79 -4.21 22.22
CA LYS A 96 5.22 -3.82 22.18
C LYS A 96 5.52 -2.95 20.97
N ALA A 97 4.91 -3.25 19.80
CA ALA A 97 5.07 -2.44 18.61
C ALA A 97 4.41 -1.06 18.76
N GLN A 98 3.25 -0.99 19.42
CA GLN A 98 2.62 0.28 19.77
C GLN A 98 3.55 1.12 20.67
N GLN A 99 4.09 0.52 21.72
CA GLN A 99 5.02 1.19 22.62
C GLN A 99 6.26 1.69 21.88
N LEU A 100 6.92 0.83 21.08
CA LEU A 100 8.07 1.22 20.27
C LEU A 100 7.77 2.40 19.35
N ALA A 101 6.58 2.38 18.69
CA ALA A 101 6.16 3.44 17.82
C ALA A 101 6.06 4.78 18.55
N HIS A 102 5.40 4.81 19.69
CA HIS A 102 5.27 6.01 20.51
C HIS A 102 6.63 6.51 21.04
N GLU A 103 7.48 5.62 21.55
CA GLU A 103 8.82 5.99 22.02
C GLU A 103 9.67 6.63 20.91
N LEU A 104 9.71 6.01 19.74
CA LEU A 104 10.45 6.56 18.59
C LEU A 104 9.86 7.88 18.11
N PHE A 105 8.53 8.02 18.13
CA PHE A 105 7.87 9.24 17.67
C PHE A 105 8.17 10.42 18.62
N GLU A 106 8.08 10.21 19.92
CA GLU A 106 8.44 11.21 20.94
C GLU A 106 9.93 11.61 20.88
N GLN A 107 10.83 10.62 20.78
CA GLN A 107 12.27 10.87 20.63
C GLN A 107 12.61 11.72 19.39
N ASN A 108 11.77 11.67 18.36
CA ASN A 108 11.91 12.46 17.15
C ASN A 108 11.01 13.71 17.11
N GLN A 109 10.60 14.21 18.31
CA GLN A 109 9.85 15.45 18.47
C GLN A 109 8.50 15.43 17.70
N GLN A 110 7.90 14.26 17.57
CA GLN A 110 6.64 14.04 16.82
C GLN A 110 6.70 14.53 15.37
N GLN A 111 7.90 14.59 14.75
CA GLN A 111 8.09 14.98 13.37
C GLN A 111 8.02 13.76 12.44
N PRO A 112 7.03 13.66 11.52
CA PRO A 112 6.81 12.47 10.71
C PRO A 112 8.03 12.01 9.91
N GLU A 113 8.73 12.93 9.25
CA GLU A 113 9.90 12.59 8.43
C GLU A 113 11.04 12.01 9.28
N LYS A 114 11.32 12.63 10.42
CA LYS A 114 12.35 12.13 11.36
C LYS A 114 11.97 10.77 11.91
N TYR A 115 10.71 10.59 12.29
CA TYR A 115 10.19 9.33 12.76
C TYR A 115 10.32 8.21 11.72
N ILE A 116 9.93 8.47 10.45
CA ILE A 116 10.10 7.53 9.35
C ILE A 116 11.57 7.07 9.25
N GLN A 117 12.50 8.01 9.28
CA GLN A 117 13.94 7.70 9.20
C GLN A 117 14.42 6.92 10.44
N ALA A 118 13.91 7.24 11.62
CA ALA A 118 14.20 6.51 12.85
C ALA A 118 13.72 5.05 12.79
N VAL A 119 12.50 4.81 12.31
CA VAL A 119 11.96 3.45 12.10
C VAL A 119 12.80 2.67 11.09
N LEU A 120 13.13 3.26 9.95
CA LEU A 120 13.99 2.61 8.94
C LEU A 120 15.39 2.30 9.49
N SER A 121 15.95 3.21 10.30
CA SER A 121 17.23 3.00 10.98
C SER A 121 17.14 1.88 12.03
N TRP A 122 16.02 1.80 12.73
CA TRP A 122 15.76 0.77 13.73
C TRP A 122 15.76 -0.63 13.09
N TYR A 123 15.09 -0.83 11.93
CA TYR A 123 15.17 -2.08 11.19
C TYR A 123 16.61 -2.45 10.85
N ARG A 124 17.38 -1.51 10.30
CA ARG A 124 18.78 -1.76 9.90
C ARG A 124 19.69 -2.17 11.06
N LYS A 125 19.42 -1.64 12.26
CA LYS A 125 20.27 -1.87 13.45
C LYS A 125 19.88 -3.10 14.26
N ASN A 126 18.70 -3.68 14.06
CA ASN A 126 18.16 -4.74 14.91
C ASN A 126 18.23 -6.15 14.31
N GLY A 127 19.10 -6.37 13.31
CA GLY A 127 19.41 -7.72 12.81
C GLY A 127 18.26 -8.42 12.09
N PHE A 128 17.44 -7.66 11.37
CA PHE A 128 16.40 -8.24 10.53
C PHE A 128 16.97 -8.96 9.32
N VAL A 129 16.41 -10.12 8.99
CA VAL A 129 16.85 -10.98 7.89
C VAL A 129 15.72 -11.15 6.87
N TYR A 130 16.00 -10.85 5.61
CA TYR A 130 15.07 -11.12 4.53
C TYR A 130 15.12 -12.60 4.14
N THR A 131 13.97 -13.28 4.19
CA THR A 131 13.83 -14.69 3.82
C THR A 131 12.43 -14.98 3.32
N LEU A 132 12.30 -15.86 2.33
CA LEU A 132 11.02 -16.33 1.81
C LEU A 132 10.40 -17.44 2.66
N THR A 133 11.13 -17.96 3.65
CA THR A 133 10.70 -19.02 4.57
C THR A 133 10.78 -18.56 6.03
N PRO A 134 10.01 -17.55 6.45
CA PRO A 134 10.14 -16.94 7.79
C PRO A 134 9.55 -17.80 8.92
N GLY A 135 8.86 -18.89 8.60
CA GLY A 135 8.03 -19.63 9.54
C GLY A 135 6.63 -19.01 9.71
N THR A 136 5.82 -19.57 10.59
CA THR A 136 4.47 -19.07 10.88
C THR A 136 4.49 -18.06 12.03
N LEU A 137 3.74 -16.96 11.88
CA LEU A 137 3.49 -15.98 12.92
C LEU A 137 2.10 -16.23 13.55
N GLY A 138 1.98 -16.06 14.84
CA GLY A 138 0.73 -16.25 15.60
C GLY A 138 -0.17 -15.01 15.63
N GLY A 139 -0.87 -14.78 16.75
CA GLY A 139 -1.89 -13.73 16.89
C GLY A 139 -1.36 -12.31 16.76
N ASP A 140 -0.35 -11.95 17.56
CA ASP A 140 0.29 -10.63 17.53
C ASP A 140 1.46 -10.64 16.54
N ARG A 141 1.11 -10.60 15.26
CA ARG A 141 2.05 -10.82 14.15
C ARG A 141 3.14 -9.76 14.06
N ILE A 142 2.79 -8.52 14.35
CA ILE A 142 3.75 -7.40 14.29
C ILE A 142 4.75 -7.51 15.44
N ASP A 143 4.29 -7.76 16.66
CA ASP A 143 5.17 -7.99 17.80
C ASP A 143 6.11 -9.18 17.58
N GLN A 144 5.57 -10.29 17.07
CA GLN A 144 6.37 -11.47 16.78
C GLN A 144 7.43 -11.22 15.71
N PHE A 145 7.08 -10.50 14.65
CA PHE A 145 8.03 -10.14 13.61
C PHE A 145 9.11 -9.19 14.15
N LEU A 146 8.71 -8.13 14.85
CA LEU A 146 9.64 -7.08 15.27
C LEU A 146 10.57 -7.51 16.41
N PHE A 147 10.08 -8.35 17.34
CA PHE A 147 10.82 -8.62 18.59
C PHE A 147 11.28 -10.07 18.74
N SER A 148 10.68 -11.02 18.01
CA SER A 148 11.01 -12.44 18.15
C SER A 148 11.72 -13.01 16.93
N SER A 149 11.03 -13.11 15.80
CA SER A 149 11.60 -13.78 14.62
C SER A 149 12.61 -12.94 13.87
N ARG A 150 12.32 -11.67 13.66
CA ARG A 150 13.07 -10.74 12.80
C ARG A 150 13.40 -11.28 11.41
N LYS A 151 12.67 -12.30 10.99
CA LYS A 151 12.80 -12.99 9.71
C LYS A 151 11.52 -12.83 8.91
N GLY A 152 11.62 -12.33 7.68
CA GLY A 152 10.47 -12.10 6.85
C GLY A 152 10.80 -11.69 5.42
N PHE A 153 9.78 -11.54 4.61
CA PHE A 153 9.84 -11.02 3.26
C PHE A 153 9.06 -9.70 3.14
N CYS A 154 8.92 -9.16 1.94
CA CYS A 154 8.35 -7.82 1.70
C CYS A 154 7.04 -7.54 2.46
N GLU A 155 6.13 -8.52 2.55
CA GLU A 155 4.87 -8.37 3.27
C GLU A 155 5.08 -8.06 4.76
N HIS A 156 5.99 -8.77 5.44
CA HIS A 156 6.28 -8.57 6.86
C HIS A 156 6.85 -7.18 7.14
N TYR A 157 7.81 -6.75 6.31
CA TYR A 157 8.42 -5.42 6.43
C TYR A 157 7.40 -4.32 6.13
N ALA A 158 6.66 -4.43 5.01
CA ALA A 158 5.69 -3.41 4.62
C ALA A 158 4.54 -3.32 5.62
N SER A 159 3.97 -4.45 6.07
CA SER A 159 2.85 -4.44 7.02
C SER A 159 3.27 -3.91 8.37
N SER A 160 4.41 -4.33 8.93
CA SER A 160 4.89 -3.83 10.22
C SER A 160 5.25 -2.35 10.15
N PHE A 161 5.87 -1.88 9.06
CA PHE A 161 6.14 -0.46 8.87
C PHE A 161 4.85 0.37 8.83
N VAL A 162 3.85 -0.06 8.05
CA VAL A 162 2.53 0.61 8.00
C VAL A 162 1.88 0.66 9.39
N MET A 163 1.96 -0.44 10.16
CA MET A 163 1.38 -0.45 11.49
C MET A 163 2.10 0.50 12.45
N LEU A 164 3.43 0.56 12.41
CA LEU A 164 4.21 1.53 13.20
C LEU A 164 3.79 2.97 12.88
N MET A 165 3.53 3.31 11.61
CA MET A 165 3.01 4.63 11.23
C MET A 165 1.62 4.88 11.82
N ARG A 166 0.71 3.90 11.70
CA ARG A 166 -0.68 4.02 12.18
C ARG A 166 -0.78 4.16 13.69
N TYR A 167 0.08 3.52 14.45
CA TYR A 167 0.10 3.60 15.91
C TYR A 167 0.33 5.03 16.44
N VAL A 168 0.98 5.87 15.67
CA VAL A 168 1.22 7.28 16.02
C VAL A 168 0.35 8.25 15.19
N GLY A 169 -0.70 7.75 14.54
CA GLY A 169 -1.65 8.57 13.79
C GLY A 169 -1.18 9.03 12.41
N ILE A 170 -0.07 8.51 11.90
CA ILE A 170 0.39 8.78 10.53
C ILE A 170 -0.37 7.87 9.57
N PRO A 171 -1.13 8.42 8.59
CA PRO A 171 -1.89 7.61 7.65
C PRO A 171 -0.95 6.81 6.74
N ALA A 172 -1.14 5.50 6.71
CA ALA A 172 -0.30 4.61 5.92
C ALA A 172 -1.09 3.41 5.38
N ARG A 173 -0.68 2.91 4.20
CA ARG A 173 -1.24 1.70 3.58
C ARG A 173 -0.16 0.90 2.87
N VAL A 174 -0.35 -0.41 2.80
CA VAL A 174 0.45 -1.29 1.95
C VAL A 174 -0.03 -1.15 0.51
N VAL A 175 0.90 -0.99 -0.41
CA VAL A 175 0.63 -1.06 -1.85
C VAL A 175 1.20 -2.38 -2.35
N THR A 176 0.39 -3.13 -3.09
CA THR A 176 0.78 -4.40 -3.69
C THR A 176 0.84 -4.26 -5.21
N GLY A 177 1.76 -4.98 -5.83
CA GLY A 177 1.95 -4.94 -7.28
C GLY A 177 3.07 -5.87 -7.74
N TYR A 178 3.42 -5.76 -9.00
CA TYR A 178 4.57 -6.45 -9.62
C TYR A 178 5.64 -5.42 -9.98
N GLN A 179 6.89 -5.84 -9.89
CA GLN A 179 8.06 -5.12 -10.40
C GLN A 179 8.55 -5.77 -11.67
#